data_e8455a8db45fb638f26140c0f3a58fb3
#
_entry.id   e8455a8db45fb638f26140c0f3a58fb3
#
_cell.length_a   1.000
_cell.length_b   1.000
_cell.length_c   1.000
_cell.angle_alpha   90.00
_cell.angle_beta   90.00
_cell.angle_gamma   90.00
#
_symmetry.space_group_name_H-M   'P 1'
#
loop_
_entity.id
_entity.type
_entity.pdbx_description
1 polymer ?
#
loop_
_entity_poly.entity_id
_entity_poly.type
_entity_poly.pdbx_seq_one_letter_code
_entity_poly.pdbx_strand_id
1 'polypeptide(L)'
;MDFELTDEQRLLQDTVRRFVDERILPNAVENDINHHLDLDAIQGMAELGILGIVIPEEYGGAGLDFVCEALACEEIERGEAAFRTLISVHVGLNSLALLKYGSEEQKQRWLVPQASGEKLACFGLTEPAAGSDVAAMKTTARREDDSYVLNGSKNWISYANVADHALVFAKTDPSAEHKGISAFVVERGMPGFTTLDTEHKLGIWAGSTGELFFENVEVPAENMIGEEGQGFEIAMYGLDQGRFTVAAGGVGVIRACLERSVEYARERETFGQPIGKYQFVQDMISEMVLGYETSKLLVMQAAWMKDQGLRNTRETSLAKWHATESAFRAAHLAIQVHGAYGYSAEYGIERYFRNARAPIIYEGTTQIHKMMQAEHALGFRNLNGRGGDVSPLCSWAPALASVNRPKASLSSGR
;
A
#
# COMPACT_ATOMS: atom_id res chain seq x y z
N MET A 1 8.19 -23.71 11.86
CA MET A 1 8.01 -22.31 11.42
C MET A 1 9.10 -21.55 12.13
N ASP A 2 9.98 -20.95 11.41
CA ASP A 2 11.05 -20.11 11.94
C ASP A 2 10.60 -18.66 11.87
N PHE A 3 10.72 -17.92 12.97
CA PHE A 3 10.38 -16.48 13.05
C PHE A 3 11.63 -15.60 13.03
N GLU A 4 12.82 -16.23 12.99
CA GLU A 4 14.08 -15.51 12.92
C GLU A 4 14.32 -14.97 11.50
N LEU A 5 14.72 -13.71 11.43
CA LEU A 5 15.16 -13.12 10.18
C LEU A 5 16.50 -13.74 9.74
N THR A 6 16.68 -13.89 8.45
CA THR A 6 17.99 -14.23 7.88
C THR A 6 19.00 -13.09 8.10
N ASP A 7 20.28 -13.37 7.94
CA ASP A 7 21.33 -12.35 8.06
C ASP A 7 21.17 -11.23 7.02
N GLU A 8 20.72 -11.56 5.81
CA GLU A 8 20.43 -10.61 4.74
C GLU A 8 19.24 -9.70 5.10
N GLN A 9 18.14 -10.27 5.59
CA GLN A 9 16.96 -9.51 6.03
C GLN A 9 17.30 -8.58 7.21
N ARG A 10 18.12 -9.02 8.17
CA ARG A 10 18.63 -8.18 9.27
C ARG A 10 19.49 -7.04 8.75
N LEU A 11 20.45 -7.34 7.85
CA LEU A 11 21.33 -6.34 7.26
C LEU A 11 20.54 -5.26 6.51
N LEU A 12 19.54 -5.67 5.71
CA LEU A 12 18.64 -4.74 5.03
C LEU A 12 17.90 -3.86 6.04
N GLN A 13 17.25 -4.48 7.03
CA GLN A 13 16.50 -3.73 8.05
C GLN A 13 17.39 -2.70 8.76
N ASP A 14 18.57 -3.09 9.19
CA ASP A 14 19.51 -2.19 9.89
C ASP A 14 20.01 -1.07 8.96
N THR A 15 20.20 -1.35 7.68
CA THR A 15 20.61 -0.35 6.68
C THR A 15 19.51 0.67 6.43
N VAL A 16 18.28 0.22 6.22
CA VAL A 16 17.13 1.10 6.01
C VAL A 16 16.82 1.89 7.28
N ARG A 17 16.91 1.28 8.46
CA ARG A 17 16.74 1.96 9.75
C ARG A 17 17.72 3.11 9.90
N ARG A 18 19.00 2.87 9.65
CA ARG A 18 20.05 3.91 9.72
C ARG A 18 19.76 5.04 8.74
N PHE A 19 19.37 4.72 7.50
CA PHE A 19 18.99 5.72 6.52
C PHE A 19 17.80 6.58 7.01
N VAL A 20 16.79 5.97 7.60
CA VAL A 20 15.64 6.67 8.16
C VAL A 20 16.05 7.58 9.32
N ASP A 21 16.88 7.08 10.23
CA ASP A 21 17.34 7.82 11.42
C ASP A 21 18.24 9.01 11.05
N GLU A 22 19.08 8.86 10.02
CA GLU A 22 20.06 9.89 9.63
C GLU A 22 19.54 10.87 8.58
N ARG A 23 18.61 10.45 7.69
CA ARG A 23 18.20 11.27 6.52
C ARG A 23 16.74 11.67 6.51
N ILE A 24 15.83 10.84 7.03
CA ILE A 24 14.39 11.10 6.99
C ILE A 24 13.90 11.78 8.28
N LEU A 25 14.10 11.14 9.42
CA LEU A 25 13.57 11.61 10.71
C LEU A 25 14.00 13.03 11.10
N PRO A 26 15.25 13.47 10.87
CA PRO A 26 15.67 14.81 11.25
C PRO A 26 14.88 15.94 10.58
N ASN A 27 14.38 15.69 9.36
CA ASN A 27 13.68 16.69 8.55
C ASN A 27 12.15 16.45 8.51
N ALA A 28 11.65 15.32 9.06
CA ALA A 28 10.29 14.87 8.85
C ALA A 28 9.22 15.86 9.36
N VAL A 29 9.44 16.51 10.51
CA VAL A 29 8.52 17.50 11.08
C VAL A 29 8.50 18.76 10.23
N GLU A 30 9.67 19.26 9.85
CA GLU A 30 9.81 20.47 9.04
C GLU A 30 9.23 20.27 7.64
N ASN A 31 9.52 19.15 7.00
CA ASN A 31 8.97 18.80 5.69
C ASN A 31 7.44 18.68 5.73
N ASP A 32 6.88 18.06 6.78
CA ASP A 32 5.42 17.95 6.94
C ASP A 32 4.78 19.35 7.08
N ILE A 33 5.28 20.20 7.99
CA ILE A 33 4.74 21.54 8.21
C ILE A 33 4.83 22.42 6.94
N ASN A 34 5.93 22.31 6.19
CA ASN A 34 6.17 23.11 5.00
C ASN A 34 5.57 22.49 3.71
N HIS A 35 4.89 21.34 3.82
CA HIS A 35 4.36 20.57 2.66
C HIS A 35 5.46 20.29 1.62
N HIS A 36 6.66 19.96 2.10
CA HIS A 36 7.85 19.78 1.28
C HIS A 36 8.13 18.30 1.01
N LEU A 37 8.15 17.92 -0.27
CA LEU A 37 8.61 16.60 -0.70
C LEU A 37 10.13 16.62 -0.87
N ASP A 38 10.83 15.86 -0.03
CA ASP A 38 12.29 15.74 -0.06
C ASP A 38 12.73 14.76 -1.18
N LEU A 39 13.11 15.31 -2.32
CA LEU A 39 13.58 14.55 -3.47
C LEU A 39 14.97 13.92 -3.23
N ASP A 40 15.81 14.53 -2.39
CA ASP A 40 17.12 13.97 -2.05
C ASP A 40 16.95 12.69 -1.22
N ALA A 41 15.94 12.62 -0.36
CA ALA A 41 15.60 11.39 0.35
C ALA A 41 15.11 10.30 -0.62
N ILE A 42 14.34 10.65 -1.66
CA ILE A 42 13.92 9.70 -2.71
C ILE A 42 15.14 9.19 -3.47
N GLN A 43 16.08 10.06 -3.83
CA GLN A 43 17.33 9.65 -4.47
C GLN A 43 18.13 8.70 -3.57
N GLY A 44 18.22 8.97 -2.25
CA GLY A 44 18.86 8.06 -1.31
C GLY A 44 18.18 6.69 -1.21
N MET A 45 16.85 6.63 -1.32
CA MET A 45 16.11 5.37 -1.41
C MET A 45 16.47 4.60 -2.69
N ALA A 46 16.62 5.29 -3.83
CA ALA A 46 17.05 4.70 -5.09
C ALA A 46 18.47 4.10 -4.98
N GLU A 47 19.42 4.85 -4.40
CA GLU A 47 20.81 4.42 -4.16
C GLU A 47 20.89 3.17 -3.25
N LEU A 48 19.96 3.00 -2.33
CA LEU A 48 19.82 1.82 -1.49
C LEU A 48 19.08 0.65 -2.19
N GLY A 49 18.64 0.82 -3.43
CA GLY A 49 17.89 -0.19 -4.18
C GLY A 49 16.45 -0.39 -3.73
N ILE A 50 15.91 0.49 -2.87
CA ILE A 50 14.55 0.35 -2.30
C ILE A 50 13.48 0.51 -3.39
N LEU A 51 13.72 1.33 -4.43
CA LEU A 51 12.76 1.55 -5.52
C LEU A 51 12.68 0.37 -6.51
N GLY A 52 13.59 -0.61 -6.39
CA GLY A 52 13.57 -1.87 -7.15
C GLY A 52 13.69 -3.10 -6.25
N ILE A 53 13.34 -3.00 -4.96
CA ILE A 53 13.67 -3.97 -3.92
C ILE A 53 13.32 -5.42 -4.28
N VAL A 54 12.14 -5.68 -4.82
CA VAL A 54 11.64 -7.02 -5.22
C VAL A 54 11.69 -7.24 -6.74
N ILE A 55 12.24 -6.30 -7.49
CA ILE A 55 12.39 -6.43 -8.95
C ILE A 55 13.67 -7.23 -9.23
N PRO A 56 13.63 -8.23 -10.14
CA PRO A 56 14.79 -9.04 -10.47
C PRO A 56 15.99 -8.20 -10.92
N GLU A 57 17.21 -8.69 -10.61
CA GLU A 57 18.48 -8.04 -10.98
C GLU A 57 18.62 -7.82 -12.49
N GLU A 58 18.08 -8.72 -13.32
CA GLU A 58 18.08 -8.61 -14.79
C GLU A 58 17.35 -7.35 -15.30
N TYR A 59 16.45 -6.77 -14.49
CA TYR A 59 15.75 -5.50 -14.75
C TYR A 59 16.26 -4.36 -13.88
N GLY A 60 17.44 -4.50 -13.29
CA GLY A 60 18.09 -3.44 -12.49
C GLY A 60 17.57 -3.29 -11.06
N GLY A 61 16.76 -4.22 -10.59
CA GLY A 61 16.31 -4.26 -9.20
C GLY A 61 17.27 -4.94 -8.24
N ALA A 62 16.95 -4.99 -6.96
CA ALA A 62 17.75 -5.64 -5.92
C ALA A 62 17.48 -7.15 -5.81
N GLY A 63 16.40 -7.67 -6.38
CA GLY A 63 16.07 -9.10 -6.38
C GLY A 63 15.79 -9.69 -5.01
N LEU A 64 15.48 -8.87 -4.00
CA LEU A 64 15.23 -9.31 -2.63
C LEU A 64 13.81 -9.88 -2.47
N ASP A 65 13.56 -10.55 -1.35
CA ASP A 65 12.29 -11.17 -1.03
C ASP A 65 11.24 -10.17 -0.50
N PHE A 66 9.97 -10.58 -0.42
CA PHE A 66 8.88 -9.75 0.10
C PHE A 66 8.96 -9.55 1.62
N VAL A 67 9.69 -10.38 2.37
CA VAL A 67 10.02 -10.10 3.77
C VAL A 67 10.91 -8.86 3.85
N CYS A 68 11.90 -8.74 2.97
CA CYS A 68 12.75 -7.55 2.86
C CYS A 68 11.92 -6.29 2.51
N GLU A 69 10.97 -6.39 1.56
CA GLU A 69 10.08 -5.27 1.23
C GLU A 69 9.22 -4.84 2.43
N ALA A 70 8.69 -5.81 3.20
CA ALA A 70 7.93 -5.50 4.41
C ALA A 70 8.78 -4.79 5.46
N LEU A 71 10.00 -5.25 5.70
CA LEU A 71 10.93 -4.61 6.65
C LEU A 71 11.33 -3.20 6.21
N ALA A 72 11.59 -3.00 4.91
CA ALA A 72 11.88 -1.67 4.36
C ALA A 72 10.67 -0.72 4.52
N CYS A 73 9.45 -1.19 4.21
CA CYS A 73 8.23 -0.40 4.38
C CYS A 73 7.98 -0.04 5.86
N GLU A 74 8.21 -0.97 6.79
CA GLU A 74 8.09 -0.73 8.23
C GLU A 74 9.04 0.40 8.67
N GLU A 75 10.33 0.31 8.31
CA GLU A 75 11.32 1.31 8.72
C GLU A 75 11.05 2.68 8.05
N ILE A 76 10.74 2.70 6.76
CA ILE A 76 10.49 3.95 6.02
C ILE A 76 9.26 4.68 6.58
N GLU A 77 8.13 3.99 6.85
CA GLU A 77 6.94 4.66 7.37
C GLU A 77 7.05 5.01 8.86
N ARG A 78 7.93 4.34 9.61
CA ARG A 78 8.36 4.80 10.95
C ARG A 78 8.92 6.22 10.88
N GLY A 79 9.62 6.56 9.81
CA GLY A 79 10.14 7.90 9.53
C GLY A 79 9.10 8.84 8.94
N GLU A 80 8.61 8.52 7.74
CA GLU A 80 7.66 9.37 7.00
C GLU A 80 6.77 8.57 6.04
N ALA A 81 5.46 8.75 6.18
CA ALA A 81 4.45 8.07 5.39
C ALA A 81 4.52 8.38 3.88
N ALA A 82 4.99 9.58 3.52
CA ALA A 82 5.16 9.98 2.13
C ALA A 82 6.06 8.99 1.36
N PHE A 83 7.21 8.65 1.89
CA PHE A 83 8.17 7.78 1.21
C PHE A 83 7.70 6.33 1.10
N ARG A 84 7.01 5.78 2.14
CA ARG A 84 6.41 4.45 1.99
C ARG A 84 5.28 4.48 0.95
N THR A 85 4.52 5.57 0.84
CA THR A 85 3.51 5.73 -0.21
C THR A 85 4.15 5.68 -1.61
N LEU A 86 5.38 6.21 -1.78
CA LEU A 86 6.14 6.04 -3.02
C LEU A 86 6.40 4.56 -3.30
N ILE A 87 6.90 3.79 -2.33
CA ILE A 87 7.14 2.36 -2.52
C ILE A 87 5.84 1.66 -2.98
N SER A 88 4.69 1.97 -2.35
CA SER A 88 3.41 1.39 -2.77
C SER A 88 3.08 1.65 -4.23
N VAL A 89 3.11 2.93 -4.67
CA VAL A 89 2.65 3.26 -6.01
C VAL A 89 3.68 2.93 -7.07
N HIS A 90 4.96 3.11 -6.78
CA HIS A 90 6.05 2.91 -7.72
C HIS A 90 6.41 1.42 -7.86
N VAL A 91 6.73 0.74 -6.75
CA VAL A 91 7.09 -0.69 -6.77
C VAL A 91 5.84 -1.55 -6.87
N GLY A 92 4.92 -1.42 -5.90
CA GLY A 92 3.77 -2.31 -5.76
C GLY A 92 2.78 -2.19 -6.93
N LEU A 93 2.32 -0.97 -7.23
CA LEU A 93 1.27 -0.75 -8.22
C LEU A 93 1.77 -0.69 -9.66
N ASN A 94 3.00 -0.21 -9.89
CA ASN A 94 3.55 -0.04 -11.24
C ASN A 94 4.57 -1.11 -11.62
N SER A 95 5.72 -1.16 -10.93
CA SER A 95 6.85 -2.00 -11.35
C SER A 95 6.47 -3.48 -11.38
N LEU A 96 5.74 -3.98 -10.36
CA LEU A 96 5.26 -5.36 -10.35
C LEU A 96 4.18 -5.64 -11.40
N ALA A 97 3.36 -4.65 -11.77
CA ALA A 97 2.41 -4.79 -12.88
C ALA A 97 3.14 -4.87 -14.24
N LEU A 98 4.13 -4.00 -14.47
CA LEU A 98 4.98 -4.06 -15.66
C LEU A 98 5.78 -5.35 -15.74
N LEU A 99 6.36 -5.82 -14.62
CA LEU A 99 7.09 -7.07 -14.56
C LEU A 99 6.23 -8.26 -15.02
N LYS A 100 4.96 -8.28 -14.59
CA LYS A 100 4.05 -9.40 -14.87
C LYS A 100 3.38 -9.34 -16.23
N TYR A 101 2.97 -8.15 -16.67
CA TYR A 101 2.09 -7.99 -17.85
C TYR A 101 2.74 -7.23 -19.01
N GLY A 102 3.89 -6.60 -18.79
CA GLY A 102 4.62 -5.88 -19.85
C GLY A 102 5.34 -6.82 -20.79
N SER A 103 5.46 -6.42 -22.08
CA SER A 103 6.36 -7.05 -23.02
C SER A 103 7.82 -6.80 -22.62
N GLU A 104 8.76 -7.53 -23.23
CA GLU A 104 10.18 -7.33 -22.92
C GLU A 104 10.64 -5.91 -23.29
N GLU A 105 10.18 -5.36 -24.43
CA GLU A 105 10.46 -3.99 -24.85
C GLU A 105 9.91 -2.97 -23.85
N GLN A 106 8.70 -3.22 -23.32
CA GLN A 106 8.08 -2.36 -22.30
C GLN A 106 8.83 -2.41 -20.96
N LYS A 107 9.31 -3.59 -20.56
CA LYS A 107 10.15 -3.73 -19.36
C LYS A 107 11.47 -2.98 -19.50
N GLN A 108 12.14 -3.11 -20.64
CA GLN A 108 13.38 -2.36 -20.89
C GLN A 108 13.13 -0.84 -20.90
N ARG A 109 12.02 -0.39 -21.48
CA ARG A 109 11.69 1.05 -21.61
C ARG A 109 11.28 1.68 -20.30
N TRP A 110 10.49 0.99 -19.45
CA TRP A 110 9.90 1.60 -18.27
C TRP A 110 10.28 0.91 -16.94
N LEU A 111 10.34 -0.44 -16.88
CA LEU A 111 10.65 -1.14 -15.64
C LEU A 111 12.10 -0.95 -15.21
N VAL A 112 13.05 -1.06 -16.12
CA VAL A 112 14.47 -0.88 -15.80
C VAL A 112 14.76 0.50 -15.21
N PRO A 113 14.37 1.63 -15.82
CA PRO A 113 14.58 2.94 -15.22
C PRO A 113 13.74 3.18 -13.96
N GLN A 114 12.60 2.48 -13.77
CA GLN A 114 11.88 2.51 -12.49
C GLN A 114 12.66 1.80 -11.39
N ALA A 115 13.13 0.57 -11.65
CA ALA A 115 13.83 -0.24 -10.66
C ALA A 115 15.11 0.42 -10.15
N SER A 116 15.82 1.15 -11.01
CA SER A 116 16.99 1.97 -10.64
C SER A 116 16.64 3.29 -9.95
N GLY A 117 15.37 3.72 -9.99
CA GLY A 117 14.92 5.02 -9.48
C GLY A 117 15.28 6.21 -10.40
N GLU A 118 15.77 5.97 -11.63
CA GLU A 118 15.99 7.01 -12.64
C GLU A 118 14.68 7.68 -13.06
N LYS A 119 13.59 6.90 -13.12
CA LYS A 119 12.24 7.34 -13.45
C LYS A 119 11.26 6.97 -12.36
N LEU A 120 10.40 7.91 -11.99
CA LEU A 120 9.32 7.69 -11.05
C LEU A 120 8.00 7.41 -11.78
N ALA A 121 7.18 6.54 -11.20
CA ALA A 121 5.87 6.20 -11.74
C ALA A 121 4.74 6.46 -10.74
N CYS A 122 3.57 6.87 -11.25
CA CYS A 122 2.34 6.97 -10.49
C CYS A 122 1.22 6.11 -11.10
N PHE A 123 0.13 5.90 -10.34
CA PHE A 123 -0.93 4.95 -10.68
C PHE A 123 -2.29 5.64 -10.81
N GLY A 124 -2.75 5.79 -12.04
CA GLY A 124 -3.95 6.53 -12.42
C GLY A 124 -5.20 5.64 -12.53
N LEU A 125 -5.79 5.24 -11.41
CA LEU A 125 -7.00 4.40 -11.38
C LEU A 125 -8.24 5.19 -10.95
N THR A 126 -8.19 5.81 -9.76
CA THR A 126 -9.33 6.47 -9.10
C THR A 126 -9.79 7.70 -9.87
N GLU A 127 -11.10 7.92 -9.95
CA GLU A 127 -11.72 9.10 -10.54
C GLU A 127 -12.63 9.81 -9.52
N PRO A 128 -13.04 11.08 -9.77
CA PRO A 128 -13.92 11.80 -8.85
C PRO A 128 -15.22 11.05 -8.50
N ALA A 129 -15.76 10.25 -9.44
CA ALA A 129 -16.98 9.48 -9.27
C ALA A 129 -16.78 7.95 -9.14
N ALA A 130 -15.51 7.46 -9.16
CA ALA A 130 -15.20 6.04 -9.17
C ALA A 130 -13.99 5.74 -8.26
N GLY A 131 -14.27 5.41 -6.99
CA GLY A 131 -13.29 4.97 -6.00
C GLY A 131 -13.35 3.46 -5.82
N SER A 132 -14.12 2.98 -4.83
CA SER A 132 -14.29 1.53 -4.58
C SER A 132 -14.98 0.80 -5.75
N ASP A 133 -15.86 1.48 -6.48
CA ASP A 133 -16.46 0.99 -7.73
C ASP A 133 -15.58 1.40 -8.92
N VAL A 134 -14.48 0.67 -9.11
CA VAL A 134 -13.51 0.92 -10.19
C VAL A 134 -14.16 0.80 -11.57
N ALA A 135 -15.12 -0.12 -11.74
CA ALA A 135 -15.78 -0.35 -13.03
C ALA A 135 -16.64 0.84 -13.50
N ALA A 136 -17.03 1.72 -12.57
CA ALA A 136 -17.78 2.94 -12.88
C ALA A 136 -16.94 4.09 -13.46
N MET A 137 -15.62 3.87 -13.71
CA MET A 137 -14.74 4.89 -14.29
C MET A 137 -15.28 5.41 -15.62
N LYS A 138 -14.97 6.68 -15.93
CA LYS A 138 -15.44 7.38 -17.13
C LYS A 138 -14.34 7.74 -18.11
N THR A 139 -13.07 7.72 -17.70
CA THR A 139 -11.94 7.94 -18.61
C THR A 139 -12.00 6.93 -19.75
N THR A 140 -11.91 7.42 -20.99
CA THR A 140 -11.99 6.61 -22.21
C THR A 140 -10.67 6.62 -22.97
N ALA A 141 -10.42 5.53 -23.69
CA ALA A 141 -9.32 5.40 -24.65
C ALA A 141 -9.90 4.90 -25.97
N ARG A 142 -10.10 5.80 -26.93
CA ARG A 142 -10.65 5.47 -28.25
C ARG A 142 -9.52 5.14 -29.21
N ARG A 143 -9.56 3.97 -29.82
CA ARG A 143 -8.54 3.55 -30.80
C ARG A 143 -8.61 4.41 -32.07
N GLU A 144 -7.45 4.88 -32.52
CA GLU A 144 -7.23 5.57 -33.78
C GLU A 144 -5.95 5.01 -34.43
N ASP A 145 -6.11 4.21 -35.46
CA ASP A 145 -5.02 3.54 -36.19
C ASP A 145 -4.03 2.81 -35.23
N ASP A 146 -2.80 3.33 -35.09
CA ASP A 146 -1.74 2.78 -34.25
C ASP A 146 -1.63 3.47 -32.87
N SER A 147 -2.66 4.22 -32.48
CA SER A 147 -2.72 4.94 -31.20
C SER A 147 -4.08 4.84 -30.52
N TYR A 148 -4.14 5.32 -29.27
CA TYR A 148 -5.37 5.53 -28.52
C TYR A 148 -5.45 6.99 -28.07
N VAL A 149 -6.61 7.60 -28.26
CA VAL A 149 -6.90 8.95 -27.78
C VAL A 149 -7.58 8.87 -26.43
N LEU A 150 -6.87 9.30 -25.37
CA LEU A 150 -7.36 9.29 -23.99
C LEU A 150 -8.06 10.61 -23.67
N ASN A 151 -9.25 10.49 -23.04
CA ASN A 151 -10.02 11.62 -22.50
C ASN A 151 -10.57 11.28 -21.12
N GLY A 152 -10.42 12.20 -20.15
CA GLY A 152 -10.91 12.03 -18.79
C GLY A 152 -10.01 12.63 -17.73
N SER A 153 -10.18 12.17 -16.49
CA SER A 153 -9.35 12.62 -15.37
C SER A 153 -9.21 11.54 -14.30
N LYS A 154 -8.11 11.60 -13.55
CA LYS A 154 -7.86 10.77 -12.37
C LYS A 154 -7.63 11.65 -11.16
N ASN A 155 -8.05 11.19 -9.98
CA ASN A 155 -8.00 11.96 -8.75
C ASN A 155 -7.34 11.15 -7.62
N TRP A 156 -6.77 11.85 -6.63
CA TRP A 156 -6.06 11.25 -5.50
C TRP A 156 -4.82 10.45 -5.92
N ILE A 157 -4.10 10.91 -6.93
CA ILE A 157 -2.94 10.21 -7.47
C ILE A 157 -1.69 10.66 -6.73
N SER A 158 -1.11 9.73 -5.97
CA SER A 158 0.15 9.95 -5.29
C SER A 158 1.28 10.12 -6.33
N TYR A 159 2.12 11.13 -6.11
CA TYR A 159 3.24 11.49 -6.99
C TYR A 159 2.84 11.99 -8.38
N ALA A 160 1.58 12.39 -8.60
CA ALA A 160 1.09 12.91 -9.87
C ALA A 160 1.98 13.98 -10.50
N ASN A 161 2.51 14.90 -9.67
CA ASN A 161 3.25 16.07 -10.14
C ASN A 161 4.76 15.84 -10.32
N VAL A 162 5.29 14.72 -9.84
CA VAL A 162 6.73 14.41 -9.90
C VAL A 162 7.04 13.14 -10.71
N ALA A 163 6.07 12.25 -10.92
CA ALA A 163 6.27 11.04 -11.69
C ALA A 163 6.58 11.35 -13.16
N ASP A 164 7.49 10.60 -13.75
CA ASP A 164 7.84 10.69 -15.18
C ASP A 164 6.78 10.08 -16.09
N HIS A 165 6.04 9.10 -15.58
CA HIS A 165 4.92 8.49 -16.28
C HIS A 165 3.88 7.93 -15.31
N ALA A 166 2.69 7.69 -15.84
CA ALA A 166 1.56 7.12 -15.11
C ALA A 166 1.08 5.81 -15.75
N LEU A 167 0.83 4.78 -14.95
CA LEU A 167 0.04 3.63 -15.39
C LEU A 167 -1.44 4.02 -15.25
N VAL A 168 -2.11 4.25 -16.38
CA VAL A 168 -3.48 4.80 -16.46
C VAL A 168 -4.45 3.75 -16.94
N PHE A 169 -5.61 3.67 -16.29
CA PHE A 169 -6.70 2.76 -16.67
C PHE A 169 -7.82 3.56 -17.33
N ALA A 170 -8.25 3.12 -18.51
CA ALA A 170 -9.27 3.77 -19.30
C ALA A 170 -10.18 2.74 -20.00
N LYS A 171 -11.43 3.13 -20.32
CA LYS A 171 -12.34 2.28 -21.07
C LYS A 171 -12.03 2.33 -22.56
N THR A 172 -11.63 1.20 -23.11
CA THR A 172 -11.57 0.97 -24.58
C THR A 172 -12.90 0.50 -25.12
N ASP A 173 -13.69 -0.25 -24.31
CA ASP A 173 -15.09 -0.61 -24.60
C ASP A 173 -16.02 -0.22 -23.43
N PRO A 174 -16.72 0.91 -23.51
CA PRO A 174 -17.66 1.32 -22.46
C PRO A 174 -18.83 0.36 -22.22
N SER A 175 -19.16 -0.52 -23.18
CA SER A 175 -20.27 -1.46 -23.09
C SER A 175 -19.95 -2.75 -22.34
N ALA A 176 -18.65 -3.06 -22.19
CA ALA A 176 -18.17 -4.32 -21.61
C ALA A 176 -17.88 -4.25 -20.11
N GLU A 177 -18.36 -3.22 -19.40
CA GLU A 177 -18.17 -3.01 -17.94
C GLU A 177 -16.69 -3.09 -17.55
N HIS A 178 -16.33 -3.97 -16.58
CA HIS A 178 -14.95 -4.17 -16.14
C HIS A 178 -14.03 -4.83 -17.20
N LYS A 179 -14.61 -5.57 -18.16
CA LYS A 179 -13.87 -6.20 -19.26
C LYS A 179 -13.54 -5.22 -20.38
N GLY A 180 -14.09 -4.04 -20.36
CA GLY A 180 -13.78 -2.96 -21.30
C GLY A 180 -12.69 -2.01 -20.84
N ILE A 181 -12.00 -2.30 -19.73
CA ILE A 181 -10.93 -1.47 -19.18
C ILE A 181 -9.59 -1.99 -19.67
N SER A 182 -8.74 -1.08 -20.18
CA SER A 182 -7.36 -1.34 -20.60
C SER A 182 -6.39 -0.47 -19.80
N ALA A 183 -5.12 -0.86 -19.78
CA ALA A 183 -4.06 -0.18 -19.04
C ALA A 183 -3.02 0.41 -20.01
N PHE A 184 -2.60 1.66 -19.76
CA PHE A 184 -1.68 2.39 -20.61
C PHE A 184 -0.59 3.07 -19.81
N VAL A 185 0.65 3.06 -20.29
CA VAL A 185 1.70 3.96 -19.80
C VAL A 185 1.58 5.30 -20.54
N VAL A 186 1.27 6.35 -19.78
CA VAL A 186 1.19 7.73 -20.27
C VAL A 186 2.40 8.50 -19.74
N GLU A 187 3.25 8.98 -20.62
CA GLU A 187 4.50 9.67 -20.26
C GLU A 187 4.25 11.17 -20.05
N ARG A 188 4.97 11.74 -19.10
CA ARG A 188 4.97 13.18 -18.86
C ARG A 188 5.44 13.91 -20.12
N GLY A 189 4.75 14.99 -20.47
CA GLY A 189 5.05 15.79 -21.66
C GLY A 189 4.29 15.38 -22.91
N MET A 190 3.49 14.29 -22.88
CA MET A 190 2.54 14.03 -23.97
C MET A 190 1.54 15.19 -24.09
N PRO A 191 1.30 15.73 -25.32
CA PRO A 191 0.34 16.81 -25.53
C PRO A 191 -1.04 16.47 -24.96
N GLY A 192 -1.65 17.41 -24.22
CA GLY A 192 -2.96 17.22 -23.59
C GLY A 192 -2.93 16.49 -22.23
N PHE A 193 -1.78 15.98 -21.78
CA PHE A 193 -1.61 15.42 -20.45
C PHE A 193 -1.09 16.48 -19.48
N THR A 194 -1.89 16.78 -18.45
CA THR A 194 -1.56 17.77 -17.41
C THR A 194 -1.86 17.23 -16.02
N THR A 195 -1.26 17.85 -15.00
CA THR A 195 -1.43 17.48 -13.59
C THR A 195 -1.73 18.70 -12.74
N LEU A 196 -2.42 18.50 -11.60
CA LEU A 196 -2.73 19.53 -10.62
C LEU A 196 -2.53 18.98 -9.21
N ASP A 197 -1.93 19.75 -8.31
CA ASP A 197 -1.76 19.37 -6.91
C ASP A 197 -3.07 19.39 -6.11
N THR A 198 -3.20 18.47 -5.17
CA THR A 198 -4.23 18.45 -4.14
C THR A 198 -3.64 19.01 -2.84
N GLU A 199 -3.79 20.32 -2.62
CA GLU A 199 -3.16 21.03 -1.50
C GLU A 199 -3.81 20.73 -0.14
N HIS A 200 -5.16 20.66 -0.11
CA HIS A 200 -5.95 20.60 1.14
C HIS A 200 -6.31 19.16 1.52
N LYS A 201 -5.41 18.41 2.10
CA LYS A 201 -5.63 17.05 2.63
C LYS A 201 -5.31 16.99 4.12
N LEU A 202 -5.88 16.01 4.83
CA LEU A 202 -5.75 15.88 6.29
C LEU A 202 -4.31 15.57 6.73
N GLY A 203 -3.57 14.76 5.98
CA GLY A 203 -2.23 14.28 6.33
C GLY A 203 -1.40 13.94 5.10
N ILE A 204 -0.22 13.35 5.33
CA ILE A 204 0.79 13.06 4.31
C ILE A 204 1.14 14.37 3.56
N TRP A 205 1.37 15.42 4.32
CA TRP A 205 1.64 16.75 3.76
C TRP A 205 2.99 16.83 3.07
N ALA A 206 3.99 16.06 3.57
CA ALA A 206 5.28 15.92 2.92
C ALA A 206 5.25 15.07 1.62
N GLY A 207 4.08 14.57 1.20
CA GLY A 207 3.92 13.76 0.00
C GLY A 207 3.12 14.46 -1.08
N SER A 208 3.54 14.31 -2.35
CA SER A 208 2.78 14.77 -3.51
C SER A 208 1.52 13.94 -3.69
N THR A 209 0.39 14.60 -3.89
CA THR A 209 -0.89 13.99 -4.28
C THR A 209 -1.57 14.95 -5.25
N GLY A 210 -2.15 14.44 -6.32
CA GLY A 210 -2.74 15.32 -7.33
C GLY A 210 -3.80 14.64 -8.19
N GLU A 211 -4.11 15.33 -9.27
CA GLU A 211 -5.03 14.92 -10.30
C GLU A 211 -4.29 14.79 -11.63
N LEU A 212 -4.73 13.86 -12.49
CA LEU A 212 -4.28 13.72 -13.86
C LEU A 212 -5.42 14.10 -14.79
N PHE A 213 -5.14 14.91 -15.81
CA PHE A 213 -6.10 15.33 -16.82
C PHE A 213 -5.63 14.89 -18.21
N PHE A 214 -6.56 14.37 -18.99
CA PHE A 214 -6.33 13.87 -20.35
C PHE A 214 -7.32 14.59 -21.27
N GLU A 215 -6.78 15.44 -22.17
CA GLU A 215 -7.54 16.17 -23.18
C GLU A 215 -7.02 15.77 -24.55
N ASN A 216 -7.65 14.77 -25.19
CA ASN A 216 -7.24 14.19 -26.46
C ASN A 216 -5.74 13.78 -26.47
N VAL A 217 -5.30 13.11 -25.38
CA VAL A 217 -3.92 12.61 -25.30
C VAL A 217 -3.76 11.42 -26.22
N GLU A 218 -2.92 11.58 -27.24
CA GLU A 218 -2.58 10.52 -28.15
C GLU A 218 -1.49 9.62 -27.53
N VAL A 219 -1.85 8.37 -27.24
CA VAL A 219 -0.97 7.37 -26.64
C VAL A 219 -0.72 6.27 -27.66
N PRO A 220 0.54 5.98 -28.03
CA PRO A 220 0.87 4.89 -28.96
C PRO A 220 0.28 3.55 -28.48
N ALA A 221 -0.19 2.72 -29.40
CA ALA A 221 -0.76 1.41 -29.06
C ALA A 221 0.25 0.50 -28.34
N GLU A 222 1.53 0.67 -28.60
CA GLU A 222 2.63 -0.04 -27.93
C GLU A 222 2.78 0.32 -26.44
N ASN A 223 2.15 1.41 -25.96
CA ASN A 223 2.12 1.79 -24.56
C ASN A 223 1.00 1.07 -23.77
N MET A 224 0.16 0.28 -24.41
CA MET A 224 -0.83 -0.55 -23.73
C MET A 224 -0.16 -1.73 -23.05
N ILE A 225 -0.41 -1.91 -21.76
CA ILE A 225 0.14 -3.01 -20.96
C ILE A 225 -0.85 -4.17 -20.95
N GLY A 226 -0.34 -5.37 -21.29
CA GLY A 226 -1.17 -6.57 -21.48
C GLY A 226 -2.02 -6.48 -22.73
N GLU A 227 -3.22 -7.07 -22.69
CA GLU A 227 -4.17 -7.10 -23.79
C GLU A 227 -5.30 -6.08 -23.59
N GLU A 228 -5.97 -5.68 -24.68
CA GLU A 228 -7.16 -4.84 -24.61
C GLU A 228 -8.25 -5.53 -23.78
N GLY A 229 -8.84 -4.80 -22.81
CA GLY A 229 -9.81 -5.33 -21.86
C GLY A 229 -9.20 -6.01 -20.62
N GLN A 230 -7.89 -6.17 -20.51
CA GLN A 230 -7.22 -6.79 -19.37
C GLN A 230 -6.94 -5.81 -18.23
N GLY A 231 -7.21 -4.51 -18.40
CA GLY A 231 -6.85 -3.47 -17.42
C GLY A 231 -7.42 -3.68 -16.03
N PHE A 232 -8.63 -4.23 -15.90
CA PHE A 232 -9.20 -4.52 -14.57
C PHE A 232 -8.40 -5.58 -13.81
N GLU A 233 -7.95 -6.64 -14.49
CA GLU A 233 -7.10 -7.68 -13.90
C GLU A 233 -5.76 -7.09 -13.44
N ILE A 234 -5.14 -6.27 -14.30
CA ILE A 234 -3.87 -5.59 -14.01
C ILE A 234 -4.03 -4.67 -12.80
N ALA A 235 -5.12 -3.88 -12.73
CA ALA A 235 -5.41 -3.02 -11.59
C ALA A 235 -5.57 -3.80 -10.28
N MET A 236 -6.32 -4.91 -10.30
CA MET A 236 -6.52 -5.74 -9.11
C MET A 236 -5.22 -6.42 -8.65
N TYR A 237 -4.38 -6.86 -9.59
CA TYR A 237 -3.06 -7.38 -9.27
C TYR A 237 -2.17 -6.32 -8.59
N GLY A 238 -2.06 -5.13 -9.18
CA GLY A 238 -1.32 -4.02 -8.57
C GLY A 238 -1.84 -3.69 -7.17
N LEU A 239 -3.16 -3.57 -7.00
CA LEU A 239 -3.76 -3.30 -5.69
C LEU A 239 -3.43 -4.36 -4.64
N ASP A 240 -3.31 -5.64 -5.00
CA ASP A 240 -2.90 -6.68 -4.03
C ASP A 240 -1.42 -6.51 -3.61
N GLN A 241 -0.56 -5.98 -4.50
CA GLN A 241 0.83 -5.65 -4.14
C GLN A 241 0.90 -4.39 -3.25
N GLY A 242 0.22 -3.31 -3.65
CA GLY A 242 0.20 -2.08 -2.86
C GLY A 242 -0.43 -2.26 -1.47
N ARG A 243 -1.50 -3.03 -1.33
CA ARG A 243 -2.11 -3.37 -0.02
C ARG A 243 -1.12 -4.02 0.94
N PHE A 244 -0.19 -4.82 0.41
CA PHE A 244 0.85 -5.45 1.20
C PHE A 244 1.82 -4.41 1.76
N THR A 245 2.34 -3.51 0.94
CA THR A 245 3.24 -2.45 1.39
C THR A 245 2.55 -1.47 2.35
N VAL A 246 1.24 -1.19 2.14
CA VAL A 246 0.42 -0.39 3.08
C VAL A 246 0.29 -1.07 4.44
N ALA A 247 0.08 -2.40 4.46
CA ALA A 247 0.01 -3.15 5.72
C ALA A 247 1.35 -3.08 6.47
N ALA A 248 2.46 -3.28 5.77
CA ALA A 248 3.80 -3.20 6.33
C ALA A 248 4.13 -1.80 6.89
N GLY A 249 3.75 -0.75 6.16
CA GLY A 249 3.88 0.62 6.65
C GLY A 249 3.05 0.89 7.91
N GLY A 250 1.84 0.32 8.00
CA GLY A 250 1.03 0.42 9.22
C GLY A 250 1.75 -0.12 10.46
N VAL A 251 2.55 -1.20 10.32
CA VAL A 251 3.41 -1.71 11.41
C VAL A 251 4.44 -0.65 11.81
N GLY A 252 5.04 0.06 10.84
CA GLY A 252 5.99 1.15 11.09
C GLY A 252 5.40 2.30 11.89
N VAL A 253 4.17 2.72 11.56
CA VAL A 253 3.44 3.75 12.34
C VAL A 253 3.20 3.29 13.78
N ILE A 254 2.72 2.06 13.99
CA ILE A 254 2.48 1.52 15.34
C ILE A 254 3.79 1.55 16.14
N ARG A 255 4.87 1.09 15.54
CA ARG A 255 6.19 1.06 16.14
C ARG A 255 6.68 2.46 16.53
N ALA A 256 6.60 3.44 15.61
CA ALA A 256 6.99 4.82 15.90
C ALA A 256 6.21 5.40 17.08
N CYS A 257 4.90 5.19 17.11
CA CYS A 257 4.05 5.64 18.21
C CYS A 257 4.40 4.96 19.53
N LEU A 258 4.65 3.64 19.51
CA LEU A 258 5.04 2.87 20.69
C LEU A 258 6.39 3.33 21.25
N GLU A 259 7.44 3.39 20.41
CA GLU A 259 8.81 3.78 20.82
C GLU A 259 8.80 5.16 21.47
N ARG A 260 8.20 6.16 20.81
CA ARG A 260 8.10 7.55 21.32
C ARG A 260 7.26 7.64 22.59
N SER A 261 6.17 6.88 22.69
CA SER A 261 5.32 6.86 23.89
C SER A 261 6.03 6.23 25.08
N VAL A 262 6.81 5.16 24.86
CA VAL A 262 7.62 4.52 25.90
C VAL A 262 8.71 5.45 26.42
N GLU A 263 9.44 6.11 25.51
CA GLU A 263 10.46 7.09 25.86
C GLU A 263 9.86 8.23 26.69
N TYR A 264 8.83 8.89 26.18
CA TYR A 264 8.15 9.98 26.88
C TYR A 264 7.57 9.54 28.24
N ALA A 265 6.97 8.34 28.33
CA ALA A 265 6.39 7.85 29.57
C ALA A 265 7.42 7.52 30.66
N ARG A 266 8.68 7.23 30.28
CA ARG A 266 9.80 7.03 31.20
C ARG A 266 10.38 8.33 31.76
N GLU A 267 10.34 9.39 30.95
CA GLU A 267 10.98 10.67 31.29
C GLU A 267 10.01 11.68 31.90
N ARG A 268 8.77 11.74 31.41
CA ARG A 268 7.76 12.70 31.88
C ARG A 268 7.28 12.34 33.27
N GLU A 269 7.45 13.27 34.21
CA GLU A 269 7.00 13.11 35.59
C GLU A 269 5.75 13.93 35.90
N THR A 270 4.83 13.33 36.66
CA THR A 270 3.69 13.98 37.32
C THR A 270 3.47 13.37 38.69
N PHE A 271 3.02 14.17 39.64
CA PHE A 271 2.79 13.72 41.02
C PHE A 271 4.00 12.99 41.62
N GLY A 272 5.22 13.41 41.27
CA GLY A 272 6.47 12.92 41.87
C GLY A 272 6.99 11.58 41.30
N GLN A 273 6.49 11.14 40.16
CA GLN A 273 6.99 9.94 39.50
C GLN A 273 6.75 9.94 37.98
N PRO A 274 7.52 9.15 37.20
CA PRO A 274 7.29 8.96 35.76
C PRO A 274 5.86 8.52 35.45
N ILE A 275 5.27 9.10 34.38
CA ILE A 275 3.87 8.77 34.02
C ILE A 275 3.69 7.31 33.64
N GLY A 276 4.73 6.62 33.17
CA GLY A 276 4.71 5.20 32.85
C GLY A 276 4.43 4.27 34.07
N LYS A 277 4.45 4.80 35.29
CA LYS A 277 4.05 4.07 36.50
C LYS A 277 2.53 4.06 36.74
N TYR A 278 1.75 4.85 35.99
CA TYR A 278 0.31 4.89 36.12
C TYR A 278 -0.36 3.85 35.25
N GLN A 279 -1.30 3.10 35.78
CA GLN A 279 -1.95 1.99 35.10
C GLN A 279 -2.67 2.38 33.83
N PHE A 280 -3.28 3.57 33.73
CA PHE A 280 -3.91 4.05 32.50
C PHE A 280 -2.91 4.39 31.40
N VAL A 281 -1.68 4.76 31.71
CA VAL A 281 -0.61 4.91 30.73
C VAL A 281 -0.11 3.54 30.30
N GLN A 282 0.06 2.61 31.23
CA GLN A 282 0.46 1.23 30.92
C GLN A 282 -0.56 0.51 30.02
N ASP A 283 -1.85 0.76 30.24
CA ASP A 283 -2.94 0.24 29.40
C ASP A 283 -2.77 0.70 27.95
N MET A 284 -2.58 2.01 27.72
CA MET A 284 -2.34 2.57 26.36
C MET A 284 -1.09 1.97 25.70
N ILE A 285 0.00 1.83 26.44
CA ILE A 285 1.23 1.18 25.94
C ILE A 285 0.97 -0.29 25.56
N SER A 286 0.22 -1.02 26.39
CA SER A 286 -0.11 -2.44 26.16
C SER A 286 -0.96 -2.65 24.91
N GLU A 287 -1.92 -1.76 24.63
CA GLU A 287 -2.70 -1.78 23.39
C GLU A 287 -1.78 -1.59 22.16
N MET A 288 -0.82 -0.66 22.23
CA MET A 288 0.15 -0.43 21.13
C MET A 288 1.05 -1.65 20.92
N VAL A 289 1.51 -2.30 22.01
CA VAL A 289 2.30 -3.55 21.92
C VAL A 289 1.51 -4.65 21.22
N LEU A 290 0.26 -4.89 21.63
CA LEU A 290 -0.59 -5.90 21.02
C LEU A 290 -0.83 -5.60 19.53
N GLY A 291 -1.12 -4.33 19.20
CA GLY A 291 -1.32 -3.87 17.83
C GLY A 291 -0.08 -4.11 16.96
N TYR A 292 1.11 -3.83 17.49
CA TYR A 292 2.38 -4.06 16.80
C TYR A 292 2.61 -5.54 16.50
N GLU A 293 2.60 -6.39 17.52
CA GLU A 293 2.89 -7.82 17.40
C GLU A 293 1.91 -8.53 16.46
N THR A 294 0.62 -8.27 16.62
CA THR A 294 -0.40 -8.92 15.77
C THR A 294 -0.34 -8.44 14.33
N SER A 295 -0.10 -7.15 14.09
CA SER A 295 0.03 -6.61 12.74
C SER A 295 1.26 -7.14 12.05
N LYS A 296 2.40 -7.20 12.75
CA LYS A 296 3.66 -7.74 12.20
C LYS A 296 3.52 -9.21 11.82
N LEU A 297 2.91 -10.04 12.66
CA LEU A 297 2.67 -11.45 12.34
C LEU A 297 1.82 -11.64 11.08
N LEU A 298 0.76 -10.84 10.89
CA LEU A 298 -0.09 -10.91 9.70
C LEU A 298 0.65 -10.46 8.43
N VAL A 299 1.47 -9.42 8.53
CA VAL A 299 2.30 -8.93 7.41
C VAL A 299 3.35 -9.98 7.04
N MET A 300 4.06 -10.55 8.02
CA MET A 300 5.07 -11.57 7.77
C MET A 300 4.47 -12.85 7.17
N GLN A 301 3.25 -13.24 7.56
CA GLN A 301 2.53 -14.33 6.92
C GLN A 301 2.26 -14.03 5.44
N ALA A 302 1.79 -12.82 5.12
CA ALA A 302 1.52 -12.42 3.74
C ALA A 302 2.82 -12.36 2.92
N ALA A 303 3.92 -11.84 3.48
CA ALA A 303 5.25 -11.80 2.87
C ALA A 303 5.74 -13.21 2.52
N TRP A 304 5.77 -14.10 3.50
CA TRP A 304 6.18 -15.48 3.30
C TRP A 304 5.36 -16.18 2.20
N MET A 305 4.04 -15.97 2.15
CA MET A 305 3.21 -16.56 1.10
C MET A 305 3.57 -16.01 -0.29
N LYS A 306 3.89 -14.71 -0.39
CA LYS A 306 4.37 -14.10 -1.64
C LYS A 306 5.69 -14.74 -2.09
N ASP A 307 6.65 -14.90 -1.20
CA ASP A 307 7.96 -15.53 -1.48
C ASP A 307 7.81 -16.98 -1.93
N GLN A 308 6.79 -17.69 -1.45
CA GLN A 308 6.46 -19.04 -1.91
C GLN A 308 5.65 -19.08 -3.21
N GLY A 309 5.39 -17.93 -3.84
CA GLY A 309 4.52 -17.84 -5.03
C GLY A 309 3.06 -18.26 -4.79
N LEU A 310 2.62 -18.25 -3.52
CA LEU A 310 1.27 -18.62 -3.15
C LEU A 310 0.32 -17.44 -3.31
N ARG A 311 -0.91 -17.70 -3.75
CA ARG A 311 -1.95 -16.67 -3.75
C ARG A 311 -2.25 -16.24 -2.31
N ASN A 312 -2.17 -14.95 -2.05
CA ASN A 312 -2.23 -14.36 -0.71
C ASN A 312 -3.22 -13.17 -0.61
N THR A 313 -4.12 -13.00 -1.58
CA THR A 313 -5.10 -11.89 -1.60
C THR A 313 -5.88 -11.78 -0.29
N ARG A 314 -6.26 -12.91 0.32
CA ARG A 314 -6.97 -12.95 1.60
C ARG A 314 -6.11 -12.45 2.75
N GLU A 315 -4.91 -12.99 2.87
CA GLU A 315 -3.96 -12.70 3.96
C GLU A 315 -3.48 -11.24 3.87
N THR A 316 -3.15 -10.76 2.68
CA THR A 316 -2.81 -9.36 2.41
C THR A 316 -3.97 -8.41 2.77
N SER A 317 -5.19 -8.76 2.38
CA SER A 317 -6.39 -7.99 2.72
C SER A 317 -6.62 -7.93 4.24
N LEU A 318 -6.41 -9.04 4.95
CA LEU A 318 -6.54 -9.12 6.42
C LEU A 318 -5.44 -8.30 7.11
N ALA A 319 -4.18 -8.45 6.67
CA ALA A 319 -3.04 -7.70 7.18
C ALA A 319 -3.26 -6.18 7.02
N LYS A 320 -3.67 -5.74 5.81
CA LYS A 320 -3.94 -4.32 5.53
C LYS A 320 -5.02 -3.76 6.43
N TRP A 321 -6.17 -4.43 6.55
CA TRP A 321 -7.23 -4.00 7.45
C TRP A 321 -6.73 -3.87 8.88
N HIS A 322 -6.13 -4.94 9.43
CA HIS A 322 -5.72 -4.97 10.83
C HIS A 322 -4.63 -3.94 11.13
N ALA A 323 -3.57 -3.90 10.33
CA ALA A 323 -2.43 -3.03 10.58
C ALA A 323 -2.80 -1.54 10.47
N THR A 324 -3.63 -1.14 9.49
CA THR A 324 -4.00 0.28 9.34
C THR A 324 -4.94 0.78 10.42
N GLU A 325 -5.90 -0.04 10.90
CA GLU A 325 -6.75 0.31 12.04
C GLU A 325 -5.94 0.36 13.35
N SER A 326 -5.02 -0.60 13.54
CA SER A 326 -4.12 -0.62 14.69
C SER A 326 -3.16 0.59 14.69
N ALA A 327 -2.66 0.99 13.51
CA ALA A 327 -1.81 2.16 13.34
C ALA A 327 -2.55 3.45 13.74
N PHE A 328 -3.77 3.62 13.27
CA PHE A 328 -4.59 4.79 13.65
C PHE A 328 -4.90 4.79 15.15
N ARG A 329 -5.20 3.63 15.73
CA ARG A 329 -5.41 3.49 17.18
C ARG A 329 -4.15 3.82 17.96
N ALA A 330 -2.98 3.31 17.55
CA ALA A 330 -1.69 3.60 18.19
C ALA A 330 -1.35 5.09 18.15
N ALA A 331 -1.56 5.74 17.00
CA ALA A 331 -1.32 7.18 16.85
C ALA A 331 -2.26 8.01 17.73
N HIS A 332 -3.53 7.62 17.86
CA HIS A 332 -4.46 8.24 18.81
C HIS A 332 -3.98 8.12 20.26
N LEU A 333 -3.55 6.92 20.66
CA LEU A 333 -3.05 6.66 22.02
C LEU A 333 -1.73 7.39 22.28
N ALA A 334 -0.86 7.49 21.29
CA ALA A 334 0.40 8.24 21.41
C ALA A 334 0.16 9.73 21.71
N ILE A 335 -0.79 10.37 21.03
CA ILE A 335 -1.20 11.75 21.37
C ILE A 335 -1.66 11.81 22.83
N GLN A 336 -2.47 10.85 23.27
CA GLN A 336 -3.00 10.84 24.63
C GLN A 336 -1.89 10.66 25.68
N VAL A 337 -0.90 9.79 25.43
CA VAL A 337 0.26 9.60 26.32
C VAL A 337 1.10 10.89 26.45
N HIS A 338 1.29 11.62 25.35
CA HIS A 338 2.04 12.88 25.35
C HIS A 338 1.23 14.08 25.89
N GLY A 339 -0.10 13.94 26.01
CA GLY A 339 -0.97 15.01 26.46
C GLY A 339 -0.94 16.22 25.53
N ALA A 340 -0.85 17.44 26.08
CA ALA A 340 -0.80 18.66 25.28
C ALA A 340 0.39 18.71 24.29
N TYR A 341 1.51 18.12 24.65
CA TYR A 341 2.67 18.02 23.76
C TYR A 341 2.44 17.09 22.56
N GLY A 342 1.61 16.05 22.70
CA GLY A 342 1.20 15.22 21.58
C GLY A 342 0.29 15.92 20.58
N TYR A 343 -0.33 17.03 20.98
CA TYR A 343 -1.16 17.89 20.13
C TYR A 343 -0.37 19.00 19.42
N SER A 344 0.89 19.22 19.84
CA SER A 344 1.79 20.21 19.23
C SER A 344 2.57 19.59 18.08
N ALA A 345 2.66 20.32 16.95
CA ALA A 345 3.45 19.91 15.80
C ALA A 345 4.97 19.79 16.13
N GLU A 346 5.48 20.54 17.12
CA GLU A 346 6.89 20.49 17.51
C GLU A 346 7.38 19.11 17.96
N TYR A 347 6.49 18.28 18.54
CA TYR A 347 6.81 16.92 18.95
C TYR A 347 6.64 15.90 17.81
N GLY A 348 5.97 16.28 16.72
CA GLY A 348 5.77 15.43 15.55
C GLY A 348 4.92 14.17 15.79
N ILE A 349 4.25 14.04 16.96
CA ILE A 349 3.38 12.90 17.27
C ILE A 349 2.04 13.03 16.52
N GLU A 350 1.48 14.23 16.47
CA GLU A 350 0.21 14.49 15.81
C GLU A 350 0.26 14.18 14.29
N ARG A 351 1.44 14.27 13.67
CA ARG A 351 1.69 13.90 12.28
C ARG A 351 1.33 12.46 12.00
N TYR A 352 1.72 11.51 12.87
CA TYR A 352 1.35 10.11 12.73
C TYR A 352 -0.16 9.90 12.77
N PHE A 353 -0.89 10.64 13.61
CA PHE A 353 -2.35 10.56 13.68
C PHE A 353 -3.03 11.05 12.39
N ARG A 354 -2.57 12.18 11.84
CA ARG A 354 -3.08 12.69 10.56
C ARG A 354 -2.77 11.73 9.41
N ASN A 355 -1.55 11.25 9.34
CA ASN A 355 -1.07 10.37 8.28
C ASN A 355 -1.73 8.99 8.34
N ALA A 356 -1.90 8.39 9.53
CA ALA A 356 -2.50 7.07 9.72
C ALA A 356 -3.99 7.02 9.30
N ARG A 357 -4.66 8.15 9.10
CA ARG A 357 -6.06 8.16 8.64
C ARG A 357 -6.18 7.77 7.16
N ALA A 358 -5.22 8.11 6.32
CA ALA A 358 -5.25 7.85 4.90
C ALA A 358 -5.21 6.35 4.54
N PRO A 359 -4.32 5.51 5.12
CA PRO A 359 -4.24 4.08 4.85
C PRO A 359 -5.53 3.29 5.09
N ILE A 360 -6.40 3.75 5.96
CA ILE A 360 -7.72 3.15 6.21
C ILE A 360 -8.65 3.32 4.99
N ILE A 361 -8.38 4.31 4.14
CA ILE A 361 -9.24 4.73 3.02
C ILE A 361 -8.71 4.20 1.69
N TYR A 362 -7.45 4.48 1.36
CA TYR A 362 -6.90 4.15 0.06
C TYR A 362 -6.57 2.65 -0.08
N GLU A 363 -6.39 2.21 -1.33
CA GLU A 363 -6.14 0.82 -1.73
C GLU A 363 -7.16 -0.18 -1.19
N GLY A 364 -8.40 0.27 -1.11
CA GLY A 364 -9.53 -0.44 -0.50
C GLY A 364 -9.78 0.02 0.94
N THR A 365 -10.98 0.54 1.18
CA THR A 365 -11.38 0.95 2.54
C THR A 365 -11.43 -0.27 3.46
N THR A 366 -11.36 -0.02 4.78
CA THR A 366 -11.59 -1.07 5.80
C THR A 366 -12.86 -1.88 5.50
N GLN A 367 -13.94 -1.23 5.02
CA GLN A 367 -15.22 -1.90 4.72
C GLN A 367 -15.09 -2.86 3.54
N ILE A 368 -14.30 -2.51 2.50
CA ILE A 368 -14.01 -3.42 1.38
C ILE A 368 -13.26 -4.66 1.88
N HIS A 369 -12.25 -4.48 2.73
CA HIS A 369 -11.49 -5.60 3.28
C HIS A 369 -12.36 -6.49 4.18
N LYS A 370 -13.21 -5.91 5.03
CA LYS A 370 -14.18 -6.65 5.87
C LYS A 370 -15.15 -7.45 5.00
N MET A 371 -15.69 -6.84 3.93
CA MET A 371 -16.56 -7.52 2.98
C MET A 371 -15.83 -8.72 2.32
N MET A 372 -14.60 -8.51 1.82
CA MET A 372 -13.79 -9.57 1.23
C MET A 372 -13.59 -10.76 2.20
N GLN A 373 -13.28 -10.50 3.47
CA GLN A 373 -13.10 -11.55 4.48
C GLN A 373 -14.41 -12.30 4.77
N ALA A 374 -15.52 -11.56 4.89
CA ALA A 374 -16.84 -12.16 5.14
C ALA A 374 -17.31 -13.02 3.95
N GLU A 375 -17.21 -12.51 2.73
CA GLU A 375 -17.55 -13.25 1.50
C GLU A 375 -16.73 -14.54 1.36
N HIS A 376 -15.43 -14.47 1.68
CA HIS A 376 -14.58 -15.65 1.67
C HIS A 376 -15.00 -16.66 2.73
N ALA A 377 -15.23 -16.22 3.96
CA ALA A 377 -15.64 -17.10 5.07
C ALA A 377 -17.01 -17.75 4.83
N LEU A 378 -17.93 -17.04 4.15
CA LEU A 378 -19.26 -17.55 3.77
C LEU A 378 -19.24 -18.43 2.50
N GLY A 379 -18.11 -18.52 1.80
CA GLY A 379 -17.98 -19.27 0.56
C GLY A 379 -18.57 -18.56 -0.67
N PHE A 380 -18.91 -17.29 -0.58
CA PHE A 380 -19.44 -16.51 -1.71
C PHE A 380 -18.33 -16.04 -2.67
N ARG A 381 -17.11 -15.94 -2.18
CA ARG A 381 -15.94 -15.53 -2.94
C ARG A 381 -14.72 -16.36 -2.59
N ASN A 382 -14.09 -16.95 -3.61
CA ASN A 382 -12.85 -17.68 -3.42
C ASN A 382 -11.63 -16.73 -3.60
N LEU A 383 -11.06 -16.27 -2.53
CA LEU A 383 -9.86 -15.41 -2.56
C LEU A 383 -8.57 -16.21 -2.76
N ASN A 384 -8.58 -17.53 -2.54
CA ASN A 384 -7.39 -18.38 -2.60
C ASN A 384 -7.21 -19.13 -3.93
N GLY A 385 -8.15 -19.02 -4.87
CA GLY A 385 -7.98 -19.48 -6.26
C GLY A 385 -7.93 -20.99 -6.49
N ARG A 386 -8.13 -21.84 -5.49
CA ARG A 386 -8.20 -23.28 -5.64
C ARG A 386 -9.65 -23.68 -5.98
N GLY A 387 -9.87 -24.23 -7.16
CA GLY A 387 -11.12 -24.91 -7.48
C GLY A 387 -11.22 -26.18 -6.61
N GLY A 388 -12.20 -26.21 -5.74
CA GLY A 388 -12.47 -27.35 -4.85
C GLY A 388 -12.61 -26.88 -3.41
N ASP A 389 -13.69 -27.27 -2.75
CA ASP A 389 -14.10 -27.08 -1.37
C ASP A 389 -13.46 -25.91 -0.62
N VAL A 390 -14.18 -24.80 -0.58
CA VAL A 390 -13.90 -23.71 0.34
C VAL A 390 -14.15 -24.26 1.76
N SER A 391 -13.09 -24.72 2.45
CA SER A 391 -13.17 -24.89 3.89
C SER A 391 -13.37 -23.51 4.52
N PRO A 392 -14.50 -23.23 5.16
CA PRO A 392 -14.84 -21.90 5.64
C PRO A 392 -13.94 -21.40 6.78
N LEU A 393 -13.11 -22.25 7.33
CA LEU A 393 -12.31 -21.97 8.52
C LEU A 393 -10.84 -22.30 8.26
N CYS A 394 -10.00 -21.27 8.26
CA CYS A 394 -8.55 -21.30 8.40
C CYS A 394 -7.80 -22.43 7.67
N SER A 395 -6.86 -22.10 6.82
CA SER A 395 -5.84 -23.01 6.26
C SER A 395 -5.00 -23.80 7.31
N TRP A 396 -5.27 -23.60 8.57
CA TRP A 396 -4.66 -24.27 9.73
C TRP A 396 -5.51 -25.41 10.32
N ALA A 397 -6.80 -25.55 9.95
CA ALA A 397 -7.58 -26.68 10.37
C ALA A 397 -7.27 -27.86 9.45
N PRO A 398 -6.73 -29.01 9.95
CA PRO A 398 -6.83 -30.25 9.21
C PRO A 398 -8.30 -30.47 8.92
N ALA A 399 -8.62 -30.88 7.68
CA ALA A 399 -9.96 -31.11 7.23
C ALA A 399 -10.80 -31.78 8.32
N LEU A 400 -11.74 -31.05 8.89
CA LEU A 400 -12.87 -31.66 9.59
C LEU A 400 -13.79 -32.24 8.50
N ALA A 401 -13.24 -33.21 7.75
CA ALA A 401 -13.99 -34.13 6.96
C ALA A 401 -14.72 -35.07 7.91
N SER A 402 -16.03 -35.11 7.79
CA SER A 402 -16.95 -36.03 8.46
C SER A 402 -17.38 -35.68 9.89
N VAL A 403 -18.10 -34.57 10.06
CA VAL A 403 -19.21 -34.60 11.04
C VAL A 403 -20.49 -34.81 10.24
N ASN A 404 -21.01 -36.03 10.29
CA ASN A 404 -22.32 -36.44 9.77
C ASN A 404 -23.39 -35.44 10.22
N ARG A 405 -23.95 -34.67 9.30
CA ARG A 405 -25.21 -33.96 9.56
C ARG A 405 -26.31 -35.02 9.65
N PRO A 406 -27.07 -35.11 10.74
CA PRO A 406 -28.25 -35.94 10.75
C PRO A 406 -29.21 -35.38 9.71
N LYS A 407 -29.63 -36.25 8.77
CA LYS A 407 -30.72 -35.95 7.84
C LYS A 407 -31.98 -35.72 8.68
N ALA A 408 -32.46 -34.48 8.72
CA ALA A 408 -33.80 -34.19 9.22
C ALA A 408 -34.80 -34.86 8.27
N SER A 409 -35.33 -35.98 8.68
CA SER A 409 -36.48 -36.63 8.03
C SER A 409 -37.72 -35.79 8.36
N LEU A 410 -38.16 -34.99 7.41
CA LEU A 410 -39.51 -34.48 7.38
C LEU A 410 -40.43 -35.64 7.01
N SER A 411 -41.01 -36.31 8.06
CA SER A 411 -42.15 -37.19 7.89
C SER A 411 -43.40 -36.33 7.68
N SER A 412 -43.93 -36.42 6.46
CA SER A 412 -45.31 -36.04 6.17
C SER A 412 -46.25 -36.95 6.98
N GLY A 413 -47.09 -36.39 7.80
CA GLY A 413 -48.18 -37.10 8.50
C GLY A 413 -49.36 -36.17 8.66
N ARG A 414 -50.34 -36.43 7.81
CA ARG A 414 -51.80 -36.16 7.89
C ARG A 414 -52.31 -35.06 8.82
#